data_ced23a07675b63ce03e83cd1928a1dd0
#
_entry.id   ced23a07675b63ce03e83cd1928a1dd0
#
_cell.length_a   1.000
_cell.length_b   1.000
_cell.length_c   1.000
_cell.angle_alpha   90.00
_cell.angle_beta   90.00
_cell.angle_gamma   90.00
#
_symmetry.space_group_name_H-M   'P 1'
#
loop_
_entity.id
_entity.type
_entity.pdbx_description
1 polymer ?
#
loop_
_entity_poly.entity_id
_entity_poly.type
_entity_poly.pdbx_seq_one_letter_code
_entity_poly.pdbx_strand_id
1 'polypeptide(L)'
;VASTTVGGASVSLSYMADYANAHVNSASTSAGDTGTGISVTLPVGTMSVNFGYANITGTTAETSSGGSVSMALGGGTAKVGYASTDESSDSTATSVAYSGSLDADTTYALGYTTGEQGANSSQQLEAKITRSLGGGVSVFADFQNHGGAGTPGTNMALGTSVAF
;
A
#
# COMPACT_ATOMS: atom_id res chain seq x y z
N VAL A 1 15.62 9.63 6.14
CA VAL A 1 15.58 8.82 4.90
C VAL A 1 16.68 9.31 3.99
N ALA A 2 17.47 8.39 3.44
CA ALA A 2 18.46 8.64 2.40
C ALA A 2 18.09 7.81 1.16
N SER A 3 18.18 8.37 -0.02
CA SER A 3 17.90 7.66 -1.27
C SER A 3 18.99 7.89 -2.31
N THR A 4 19.23 6.89 -3.12
CA THR A 4 20.21 6.94 -4.23
C THR A 4 19.72 6.09 -5.39
N THR A 5 20.35 6.29 -6.55
CA THR A 5 20.09 5.46 -7.74
C THR A 5 21.38 4.75 -8.12
N VAL A 6 21.32 3.44 -8.28
CA VAL A 6 22.45 2.57 -8.66
C VAL A 6 22.00 1.67 -9.80
N GLY A 7 22.65 1.78 -10.98
CA GLY A 7 22.33 0.95 -12.14
C GLY A 7 20.89 1.03 -12.63
N GLY A 8 20.22 2.18 -12.46
CA GLY A 8 18.81 2.36 -12.76
C GLY A 8 17.84 1.95 -11.63
N ALA A 9 18.32 1.26 -10.60
CA ALA A 9 17.54 0.95 -9.41
C ALA A 9 17.51 2.14 -8.45
N SER A 10 16.35 2.45 -7.88
CA SER A 10 16.23 3.39 -6.76
C SER A 10 16.31 2.62 -5.45
N VAL A 11 17.21 3.05 -4.57
CA VAL A 11 17.39 2.47 -3.24
C VAL A 11 17.12 3.55 -2.20
N SER A 12 16.28 3.26 -1.22
CA SER A 12 16.01 4.16 -0.10
C SER A 12 16.30 3.44 1.20
N LEU A 13 16.98 4.14 2.10
CA LEU A 13 17.27 3.71 3.45
C LEU A 13 16.55 4.64 4.42
N SER A 14 15.90 4.10 5.43
CA SER A 14 15.25 4.84 6.49
C SER A 14 15.81 4.42 7.85
N TYR A 15 15.95 5.40 8.72
CA TYR A 15 16.23 5.20 10.12
C TYR A 15 15.33 6.13 10.94
N MET A 16 14.76 5.63 12.00
CA MET A 16 13.92 6.36 12.90
C MET A 16 14.33 6.01 14.32
N ALA A 17 14.77 7.01 15.08
CA ALA A 17 15.00 6.88 16.50
C ALA A 17 13.71 7.26 17.23
N ASP A 18 13.42 6.56 18.33
CA ASP A 18 12.27 6.85 19.18
C ASP A 18 10.93 6.80 18.41
N TYR A 19 10.61 5.62 17.91
CA TYR A 19 9.43 5.33 17.07
C TYR A 19 8.10 5.40 17.85
N ALA A 20 7.94 6.36 18.72
CA ALA A 20 6.79 6.43 19.62
C ALA A 20 5.46 6.81 18.94
N ASN A 21 5.39 7.20 17.68
CA ASN A 21 4.15 7.66 17.03
C ASN A 21 4.15 7.69 15.50
N ALA A 22 4.93 6.90 14.80
CA ALA A 22 4.81 6.86 13.35
C ALA A 22 3.58 6.04 12.94
N HIS A 23 2.69 6.66 12.19
CA HIS A 23 1.48 6.07 11.64
C HIS A 23 1.76 4.92 10.68
N VAL A 24 1.95 3.76 11.21
CA VAL A 24 1.59 2.52 10.54
C VAL A 24 0.53 1.88 11.41
N ASN A 25 -0.61 1.59 10.81
CA ASN A 25 -1.79 1.07 11.50
C ASN A 25 -1.40 0.10 12.62
N SER A 26 -1.71 0.53 13.85
CA SER A 26 -1.77 -0.27 15.05
C SER A 26 -0.53 -1.05 15.49
N ALA A 27 0.38 -0.41 16.18
CA ALA A 27 0.95 -1.03 17.36
C ALA A 27 1.22 0.08 18.34
N SER A 28 0.95 -0.13 19.59
CA SER A 28 1.42 0.76 20.64
C SER A 28 2.94 0.63 20.70
N THR A 29 3.65 1.42 19.90
CA THR A 29 5.10 1.55 20.00
C THR A 29 5.42 2.24 21.29
N SER A 30 6.26 1.62 22.09
CA SER A 30 6.75 2.21 23.34
C SER A 30 7.88 3.19 23.03
N ALA A 31 8.01 4.24 23.84
CA ALA A 31 9.12 5.17 23.73
C ALA A 31 10.46 4.41 23.85
N GLY A 32 11.39 4.68 22.93
CA GLY A 32 12.69 4.04 22.88
C GLY A 32 12.86 2.98 21.79
N ASP A 33 11.81 2.64 21.02
CA ASP A 33 11.92 1.75 19.88
C ASP A 33 12.65 2.44 18.72
N THR A 34 13.46 1.71 17.99
CA THR A 34 14.16 2.19 16.80
C THR A 34 13.71 1.43 15.57
N GLY A 35 13.50 2.16 14.48
CA GLY A 35 13.10 1.58 13.20
C GLY A 35 14.18 1.74 12.13
N THR A 36 14.45 0.68 11.38
CA THR A 36 15.30 0.71 10.20
C THR A 36 14.54 0.14 9.02
N GLY A 37 14.78 0.66 7.82
CA GLY A 37 14.15 0.14 6.63
C GLY A 37 14.99 0.33 5.39
N ILE A 38 14.80 -0.57 4.44
CA ILE A 38 15.34 -0.49 3.10
C ILE A 38 14.20 -0.73 2.09
N SER A 39 14.18 0.06 1.03
CA SER A 39 13.34 -0.22 -0.13
C SER A 39 14.14 -0.10 -1.41
N VAL A 40 13.82 -0.97 -2.36
CA VAL A 40 14.46 -1.03 -3.67
C VAL A 40 13.39 -1.06 -4.74
N THR A 41 13.53 -0.18 -5.73
CA THR A 41 12.69 -0.18 -6.94
C THR A 41 13.58 -0.42 -8.15
N LEU A 42 13.25 -1.46 -8.90
CA LEU A 42 13.97 -1.89 -10.10
C LEU A 42 13.08 -1.73 -11.33
N PRO A 43 13.41 -0.89 -12.29
CA PRO A 43 12.79 -0.94 -13.61
C PRO A 43 13.32 -2.14 -14.39
N VAL A 44 12.42 -2.97 -14.91
CA VAL A 44 12.74 -4.17 -15.70
C VAL A 44 11.89 -4.13 -16.98
N GLY A 45 12.43 -3.54 -18.03
CA GLY A 45 11.68 -3.27 -19.27
C GLY A 45 10.49 -2.34 -19.01
N THR A 46 9.26 -2.81 -19.27
CA THR A 46 8.01 -2.07 -18.98
C THR A 46 7.45 -2.33 -17.58
N MET A 47 8.14 -3.13 -16.79
CA MET A 47 7.74 -3.46 -15.42
C MET A 47 8.54 -2.63 -14.40
N SER A 48 7.95 -2.45 -13.24
CA SER A 48 8.62 -1.96 -12.04
C SER A 48 8.48 -3.02 -10.94
N VAL A 49 9.61 -3.43 -10.38
CA VAL A 49 9.67 -4.40 -9.28
C VAL A 49 10.11 -3.67 -8.03
N ASN A 50 9.34 -3.79 -6.95
CA ASN A 50 9.63 -3.14 -5.69
C ASN A 50 9.81 -4.19 -4.61
N PHE A 51 10.80 -3.97 -3.74
CA PHE A 51 11.03 -4.72 -2.51
C PHE A 51 11.15 -3.75 -1.34
N GLY A 52 10.66 -4.17 -0.19
CA GLY A 52 10.80 -3.44 1.05
C GLY A 52 11.09 -4.39 2.20
N TYR A 53 11.90 -3.92 3.13
CA TYR A 53 12.16 -4.57 4.40
C TYR A 53 12.23 -3.49 5.47
N ALA A 54 11.57 -3.73 6.59
CA ALA A 54 11.65 -2.85 7.76
C ALA A 54 11.80 -3.70 9.02
N ASN A 55 12.57 -3.20 9.97
CA ASN A 55 12.76 -3.84 11.27
C ASN A 55 12.62 -2.80 12.36
N ILE A 56 11.79 -3.09 13.34
CA ILE A 56 11.61 -2.30 14.56
C ILE A 56 12.21 -3.12 15.69
N THR A 57 13.07 -2.49 16.48
CA THR A 57 13.70 -3.09 17.64
C THR A 57 13.39 -2.25 18.88
N GLY A 58 13.11 -2.92 19.99
CA GLY A 58 12.76 -2.27 21.26
C GLY A 58 11.75 -3.12 22.04
N THR A 59 10.80 -2.48 22.66
CA THR A 59 9.80 -3.15 23.49
C THR A 59 8.82 -4.00 22.66
N THR A 60 8.55 -3.57 21.42
CA THR A 60 7.73 -4.31 20.45
C THR A 60 8.58 -4.56 19.21
N ALA A 61 9.25 -5.71 19.17
CA ALA A 61 10.04 -6.09 18.00
C ALA A 61 9.13 -6.55 16.87
N GLU A 62 9.33 -6.01 15.68
CA GLU A 62 8.55 -6.30 14.48
C GLU A 62 9.45 -6.30 13.25
N THR A 63 9.25 -7.26 12.38
CA THR A 63 9.93 -7.32 11.08
C THR A 63 8.88 -7.37 9.98
N SER A 64 8.96 -6.45 9.04
CA SER A 64 8.08 -6.41 7.88
C SER A 64 8.90 -6.56 6.60
N SER A 65 8.40 -7.36 5.68
CA SER A 65 8.98 -7.51 4.35
C SER A 65 7.88 -7.59 3.29
N GLY A 66 8.20 -7.21 2.07
CA GLY A 66 7.24 -7.32 0.99
C GLY A 66 7.82 -6.94 -0.35
N GLY A 67 7.04 -7.20 -1.38
CA GLY A 67 7.38 -6.83 -2.73
C GLY A 67 6.16 -6.66 -3.62
N SER A 68 6.33 -5.95 -4.72
CA SER A 68 5.30 -5.82 -5.72
C SER A 68 5.90 -5.71 -7.12
N VAL A 69 5.12 -6.17 -8.09
CA VAL A 69 5.41 -5.98 -9.51
C VAL A 69 4.28 -5.17 -10.11
N SER A 70 4.60 -4.14 -10.86
CA SER A 70 3.64 -3.38 -11.67
C SER A 70 4.08 -3.36 -13.12
N MET A 71 3.11 -3.39 -14.03
CA MET A 71 3.34 -3.35 -15.47
C MET A 71 2.23 -2.59 -16.19
N ALA A 72 2.58 -1.96 -17.30
CA ALA A 72 1.58 -1.41 -18.21
C ALA A 72 0.82 -2.56 -18.89
N LEU A 73 -0.50 -2.52 -18.89
CA LEU A 73 -1.37 -3.52 -19.46
C LEU A 73 -2.66 -2.86 -19.97
N GLY A 74 -2.96 -3.01 -21.27
CA GLY A 74 -4.25 -2.60 -21.84
C GLY A 74 -4.62 -1.12 -21.63
N GLY A 75 -3.65 -0.20 -21.65
CA GLY A 75 -3.89 1.23 -21.41
C GLY A 75 -3.94 1.65 -19.93
N GLY A 76 -3.77 0.70 -19.02
CA GLY A 76 -3.67 0.93 -17.58
C GLY A 76 -2.42 0.31 -16.98
N THR A 77 -2.39 0.20 -15.65
CA THR A 77 -1.32 -0.42 -14.87
C THR A 77 -1.90 -1.54 -14.02
N ALA A 78 -1.40 -2.74 -14.21
CA ALA A 78 -1.64 -3.88 -13.33
C ALA A 78 -0.54 -3.95 -12.26
N LYS A 79 -0.91 -4.30 -11.03
CA LYS A 79 0.00 -4.47 -9.90
C LYS A 79 -0.37 -5.71 -9.11
N VAL A 80 0.64 -6.48 -8.71
CA VAL A 80 0.52 -7.59 -7.76
C VAL A 80 1.51 -7.33 -6.63
N GLY A 81 1.09 -7.55 -5.39
CA GLY A 81 1.93 -7.35 -4.22
C GLY A 81 1.74 -8.42 -3.17
N TYR A 82 2.78 -8.62 -2.39
CA TYR A 82 2.80 -9.46 -1.20
C TYR A 82 3.54 -8.74 -0.08
N ALA A 83 3.03 -8.85 1.12
CA ALA A 83 3.68 -8.35 2.34
C ALA A 83 3.53 -9.38 3.46
N SER A 84 4.53 -9.42 4.32
CA SER A 84 4.54 -10.24 5.53
C SER A 84 5.10 -9.42 6.69
N THR A 85 4.50 -9.57 7.84
CA THR A 85 4.94 -8.95 9.10
C THR A 85 5.05 -10.06 10.13
N ASP A 86 6.22 -10.14 10.77
CA ASP A 86 6.53 -11.04 11.88
C ASP A 86 6.38 -10.23 13.18
N GLU A 87 5.31 -10.46 13.88
CA GLU A 87 4.95 -9.90 15.18
C GLU A 87 4.57 -11.04 16.14
N SER A 88 3.96 -10.69 17.26
CA SER A 88 3.35 -11.68 18.18
C SER A 88 2.29 -12.57 17.49
N SER A 89 1.78 -12.16 16.35
CA SER A 89 0.91 -12.92 15.45
C SER A 89 1.31 -12.58 14.02
N ASP A 90 2.01 -13.49 13.36
CA ASP A 90 2.41 -13.35 11.98
C ASP A 90 1.25 -12.94 11.09
N SER A 91 1.47 -11.95 10.26
CA SER A 91 0.49 -11.50 9.29
C SER A 91 1.03 -11.50 7.87
N THR A 92 0.19 -11.84 6.92
CA THR A 92 0.50 -11.77 5.50
C THR A 92 -0.60 -11.07 4.73
N ALA A 93 -0.24 -10.40 3.64
CA ALA A 93 -1.21 -9.80 2.72
C ALA A 93 -0.79 -10.03 1.27
N THR A 94 -1.76 -10.37 0.44
CA THR A 94 -1.59 -10.46 -1.02
C THR A 94 -2.57 -9.50 -1.67
N SER A 95 -2.11 -8.73 -2.65
CA SER A 95 -2.94 -7.76 -3.35
C SER A 95 -2.79 -7.86 -4.86
N VAL A 96 -3.89 -7.61 -5.55
CA VAL A 96 -3.93 -7.41 -6.99
C VAL A 96 -4.68 -6.11 -7.25
N ALA A 97 -4.14 -5.26 -8.11
CA ALA A 97 -4.77 -3.99 -8.44
C ALA A 97 -4.64 -3.70 -9.95
N TYR A 98 -5.60 -2.96 -10.46
CA TYR A 98 -5.55 -2.42 -11.81
C TYR A 98 -6.09 -0.99 -11.80
N SER A 99 -5.38 -0.09 -12.44
CA SER A 99 -5.79 1.31 -12.57
C SER A 99 -5.54 1.83 -13.97
N GLY A 100 -6.33 2.80 -14.40
CA GLY A 100 -6.20 3.38 -15.72
C GLY A 100 -7.09 4.61 -15.90
N SER A 101 -7.17 5.06 -17.15
CA SER A 101 -8.04 6.16 -17.56
C SER A 101 -9.08 5.65 -18.55
N LEU A 102 -10.33 6.09 -18.38
CA LEU A 102 -11.39 5.87 -19.36
C LEU A 102 -11.34 6.94 -20.45
N ASP A 103 -10.99 8.16 -20.08
CA ASP A 103 -10.78 9.32 -20.95
C ASP A 103 -9.75 10.27 -20.30
N ALA A 104 -9.55 11.45 -20.88
CA ALA A 104 -8.58 12.43 -20.40
C ALA A 104 -8.88 12.95 -18.97
N ASP A 105 -10.14 12.92 -18.56
CA ASP A 105 -10.60 13.50 -17.30
C ASP A 105 -11.04 12.45 -16.28
N THR A 106 -11.20 11.19 -16.70
CA THR A 106 -11.77 10.12 -15.86
C THR A 106 -10.76 9.01 -15.64
N THR A 107 -10.46 8.73 -14.37
CA THR A 107 -9.60 7.62 -13.94
C THR A 107 -10.39 6.60 -13.13
N TYR A 108 -9.92 5.37 -13.12
CA TYR A 108 -10.47 4.31 -12.27
C TYR A 108 -9.36 3.50 -11.61
N ALA A 109 -9.70 2.89 -10.48
CA ALA A 109 -8.86 1.92 -9.79
C ALA A 109 -9.73 0.78 -9.25
N LEU A 110 -9.22 -0.43 -9.39
CA LEU A 110 -9.79 -1.66 -8.84
C LEU A 110 -8.72 -2.35 -8.01
N GLY A 111 -9.07 -2.86 -6.86
CA GLY A 111 -8.14 -3.56 -5.97
C GLY A 111 -8.81 -4.73 -5.28
N TYR A 112 -8.08 -5.81 -5.09
CA TYR A 112 -8.46 -6.93 -4.25
C TYR A 112 -7.28 -7.31 -3.37
N THR A 113 -7.53 -7.39 -2.08
CA THR A 113 -6.53 -7.75 -1.08
C THR A 113 -7.06 -8.87 -0.21
N THR A 114 -6.21 -9.86 0.05
CA THR A 114 -6.43 -10.87 1.07
C THR A 114 -5.37 -10.72 2.14
N GLY A 115 -5.75 -10.95 3.40
CA GLY A 115 -4.82 -10.94 4.53
C GLY A 115 -5.08 -12.11 5.45
N GLU A 116 -4.02 -12.57 6.09
CA GLU A 116 -4.07 -13.59 7.14
C GLU A 116 -3.30 -13.07 8.35
N GLN A 117 -3.85 -13.30 9.54
CA GLN A 117 -3.19 -13.01 10.81
C GLN A 117 -3.51 -14.12 11.80
N GLY A 118 -2.54 -14.96 12.10
CA GLY A 118 -2.75 -16.19 12.84
C GLY A 118 -3.81 -17.08 12.17
N ALA A 119 -4.90 -17.38 12.87
CA ALA A 119 -6.01 -18.18 12.33
C ALA A 119 -7.10 -17.35 11.62
N ASN A 120 -6.95 -16.03 11.56
CA ASN A 120 -7.93 -15.12 10.98
C ASN A 120 -7.58 -14.79 9.54
N SER A 121 -8.56 -14.81 8.65
CA SER A 121 -8.42 -14.33 7.29
C SER A 121 -9.32 -13.14 7.03
N SER A 122 -8.89 -12.23 6.18
CA SER A 122 -9.65 -11.07 5.73
C SER A 122 -9.55 -10.91 4.21
N GLN A 123 -10.52 -10.25 3.64
CA GLN A 123 -10.51 -9.89 2.23
C GLN A 123 -11.15 -8.52 2.03
N GLN A 124 -10.66 -7.79 1.03
CA GLN A 124 -11.18 -6.48 0.68
C GLN A 124 -11.20 -6.33 -0.85
N LEU A 125 -12.34 -5.92 -1.35
CA LEU A 125 -12.52 -5.48 -2.73
C LEU A 125 -12.72 -3.96 -2.72
N GLU A 126 -11.98 -3.26 -3.56
CA GLU A 126 -12.09 -1.81 -3.74
C GLU A 126 -12.35 -1.48 -5.21
N ALA A 127 -13.21 -0.49 -5.45
CA ALA A 127 -13.40 0.09 -6.76
C ALA A 127 -13.61 1.60 -6.62
N LYS A 128 -12.84 2.37 -7.37
CA LYS A 128 -12.89 3.83 -7.35
C LYS A 128 -12.94 4.38 -8.77
N ILE A 129 -13.76 5.37 -8.98
CA ILE A 129 -13.75 6.20 -10.18
C ILE A 129 -13.65 7.67 -9.77
N THR A 130 -12.84 8.43 -10.49
CA THR A 130 -12.64 9.85 -10.24
C THR A 130 -12.71 10.60 -11.57
N ARG A 131 -13.49 11.69 -11.61
CA ARG A 131 -13.59 12.56 -12.77
C ARG A 131 -13.17 13.98 -12.41
N SER A 132 -12.21 14.51 -13.17
CA SER A 132 -11.83 15.92 -13.12
C SER A 132 -12.90 16.77 -13.79
N LEU A 133 -13.27 17.86 -13.14
CA LEU A 133 -14.20 18.85 -13.67
C LEU A 133 -13.48 20.14 -14.12
N GLY A 134 -12.15 20.15 -14.05
CA GLY A 134 -11.33 21.34 -14.28
C GLY A 134 -11.26 22.26 -13.06
N GLY A 135 -10.37 23.26 -13.13
CA GLY A 135 -10.22 24.26 -12.06
C GLY A 135 -9.81 23.69 -10.68
N GLY A 136 -9.15 22.53 -10.65
CA GLY A 136 -8.79 21.87 -9.39
C GLY A 136 -9.94 21.11 -8.73
N VAL A 137 -11.10 21.01 -9.36
CA VAL A 137 -12.27 20.28 -8.83
C VAL A 137 -12.34 18.87 -9.42
N SER A 138 -12.64 17.90 -8.60
CA SER A 138 -12.96 16.54 -9.03
C SER A 138 -14.13 15.96 -8.24
N VAL A 139 -14.83 15.00 -8.85
CA VAL A 139 -15.85 14.16 -8.20
C VAL A 139 -15.37 12.73 -8.19
N PHE A 140 -15.76 11.97 -7.17
CA PHE A 140 -15.40 10.55 -7.07
C PHE A 140 -16.55 9.70 -6.54
N ALA A 141 -16.55 8.44 -6.94
CA ALA A 141 -17.30 7.38 -6.31
C ALA A 141 -16.31 6.31 -5.85
N ASP A 142 -16.46 5.83 -4.63
CA ASP A 142 -15.64 4.82 -4.01
C ASP A 142 -16.55 3.71 -3.46
N PHE A 143 -16.18 2.47 -3.70
CA PHE A 143 -16.86 1.28 -3.22
C PHE A 143 -15.84 0.37 -2.55
N GLN A 144 -16.16 -0.11 -1.36
CA GLN A 144 -15.36 -1.06 -0.61
C GLN A 144 -16.24 -2.16 -0.05
N ASN A 145 -15.82 -3.39 -0.21
CA ASN A 145 -16.46 -4.56 0.39
C ASN A 145 -15.41 -5.33 1.20
N HIS A 146 -15.70 -5.54 2.48
CA HIS A 146 -14.85 -6.25 3.41
C HIS A 146 -15.50 -7.57 3.80
N GLY A 147 -14.69 -8.64 3.85
CA GLY A 147 -15.10 -9.98 4.28
C GLY A 147 -14.03 -10.65 5.13
N GLY A 148 -14.37 -11.78 5.74
CA GLY A 148 -13.46 -12.59 6.56
C GLY A 148 -13.66 -12.43 8.05
N ALA A 149 -12.62 -12.66 8.84
CA ALA A 149 -12.62 -12.60 10.29
C ALA A 149 -12.67 -11.14 10.78
N GLY A 150 -13.81 -10.59 10.84
CA GLY A 150 -14.09 -9.22 11.26
C GLY A 150 -15.58 -8.96 11.05
N THR A 151 -15.99 -7.71 11.10
CA THR A 151 -17.35 -7.37 10.72
C THR A 151 -17.41 -7.20 9.21
N PRO A 152 -17.98 -8.16 8.46
CA PRO A 152 -18.16 -7.97 7.02
C PRO A 152 -19.01 -6.73 6.75
N GLY A 153 -18.69 -6.01 5.70
CA GLY A 153 -19.42 -4.79 5.41
C GLY A 153 -19.16 -4.26 4.00
N THR A 154 -20.05 -3.41 3.58
CA THR A 154 -19.93 -2.68 2.33
C THR A 154 -20.01 -1.19 2.61
N ASN A 155 -19.03 -0.45 2.13
CA ASN A 155 -19.00 1.01 2.21
C ASN A 155 -19.11 1.59 0.81
N MET A 156 -19.86 2.67 0.68
CA MET A 156 -19.92 3.46 -0.54
C MET A 156 -19.75 4.94 -0.17
N ALA A 157 -18.91 5.64 -0.89
CA ALA A 157 -18.70 7.06 -0.74
C ALA A 157 -18.85 7.76 -2.10
N LEU A 158 -19.54 8.88 -2.08
CA LEU A 158 -19.59 9.85 -3.17
C LEU A 158 -19.06 11.16 -2.63
N GLY A 159 -18.21 11.83 -3.37
CA GLY A 159 -17.61 13.06 -2.86
C GLY A 159 -17.04 13.96 -3.95
N THR A 160 -16.65 15.13 -3.50
CA THR A 160 -15.91 16.11 -4.29
C THR A 160 -14.60 16.44 -3.60
N SER A 161 -13.56 16.71 -4.38
CA SER A 161 -12.28 17.20 -3.91
C SER A 161 -11.97 18.51 -4.62
N VAL A 162 -11.43 19.48 -3.90
CA VAL A 162 -11.02 20.78 -4.45
C VAL A 162 -9.56 21.01 -4.06
N ALA A 163 -8.71 21.21 -5.06
CA ALA A 163 -7.30 21.59 -4.89
C ALA A 163 -7.14 23.09 -5.18
N PHE A 164 -6.48 23.83 -4.27
CA PHE A 164 -6.21 25.26 -4.38
C PHE A 164 -4.74 25.51 -4.68
#